data_58505036c317484ba4c4d494e1219657
#
_entry.id   58505036c317484ba4c4d494e1219657
#
_cell.length_a   1.000
_cell.length_b   1.000
_cell.length_c   1.000
_cell.angle_alpha   90.00
_cell.angle_beta   90.00
_cell.angle_gamma   90.00
#
_symmetry.space_group_name_H-M   'P 1'
#
loop_
_entity.id
_entity.type
_entity.pdbx_description
1 polymer ?
#
loop_
_entity_poly.entity_id
_entity_poly.type
_entity_poly.pdbx_seq_one_letter_code
_entity_poly.pdbx_strand_id
1 'polypeptide(L)'
;SNKNINVIYDLPIYKYKNKSINKKNKKKFVNNFWPYIPPQSCISMRRNFFKPIIKSIKFKKFSDIWMDFRFAIYLIYISKNFFILEDNLTYYRQSPSMESSKFKYLSTPWWRRRMQAHKYIKFFFSKNKINYKKNLDFYLNFLINKIL
;
A
#
# COMPACT_ATOMS: atom_id res chain seq x y z
N SER A 1 -5.72 -27.78 -2.45
CA SER A 1 -5.30 -27.67 -1.04
C SER A 1 -5.81 -26.34 -0.51
N ASN A 2 -6.81 -26.38 0.37
CA ASN A 2 -7.34 -25.20 1.04
C ASN A 2 -6.28 -24.64 2.00
N LYS A 3 -5.39 -23.80 1.47
CA LYS A 3 -4.57 -22.95 2.32
C LYS A 3 -5.53 -22.05 3.09
N ASN A 4 -5.39 -21.98 4.41
CA ASN A 4 -6.16 -21.08 5.27
C ASN A 4 -5.82 -19.62 4.91
N ILE A 5 -6.43 -19.09 3.85
CA ILE A 5 -6.25 -17.72 3.41
C ILE A 5 -6.94 -16.80 4.40
N ASN A 6 -6.19 -15.84 4.93
CA ASN A 6 -6.69 -14.89 5.91
C ASN A 6 -7.07 -13.53 5.32
N VAL A 7 -6.50 -13.18 4.17
CA VAL A 7 -6.74 -11.90 3.49
C VAL A 7 -6.95 -12.13 2.01
N ILE A 8 -7.98 -11.51 1.48
CA ILE A 8 -8.29 -11.51 0.04
C ILE A 8 -8.33 -10.06 -0.43
N TYR A 9 -7.68 -9.79 -1.55
CA TYR A 9 -7.81 -8.55 -2.31
C TYR A 9 -8.60 -8.84 -3.58
N ASP A 10 -9.60 -8.03 -3.87
CA ASP A 10 -10.19 -7.97 -5.21
C ASP A 10 -9.60 -6.83 -6.04
N LEU A 11 -9.78 -6.88 -7.35
CA LEU A 11 -9.31 -5.85 -8.26
C LEU A 11 -10.43 -4.85 -8.53
N PRO A 12 -10.27 -3.56 -8.16
CA PRO A 12 -11.34 -2.59 -8.30
C PRO A 12 -11.57 -2.17 -9.75
N ILE A 13 -12.82 -1.93 -10.10
CA ILE A 13 -13.19 -1.13 -11.26
C ILE A 13 -13.17 0.33 -10.83
N TYR A 14 -12.27 1.12 -11.41
CA TYR A 14 -12.22 2.55 -11.12
C TYR A 14 -13.30 3.28 -11.90
N LYS A 15 -14.20 3.97 -11.20
CA LYS A 15 -15.20 4.85 -11.79
C LYS A 15 -14.79 6.31 -11.64
N TYR A 16 -14.65 6.99 -12.77
CA TYR A 16 -14.42 8.43 -12.82
C TYR A 16 -15.47 9.06 -13.72
N LYS A 17 -16.41 9.84 -13.14
CA LYS A 17 -17.60 10.35 -13.84
C LYS A 17 -18.32 9.19 -14.56
N ASN A 18 -18.44 9.24 -15.88
CA ASN A 18 -19.12 8.25 -16.71
C ASN A 18 -18.17 7.20 -17.32
N LYS A 19 -16.88 7.21 -16.95
CA LYS A 19 -15.89 6.24 -17.48
C LYS A 19 -15.54 5.20 -16.43
N SER A 20 -15.52 3.92 -16.83
CA SER A 20 -15.03 2.81 -16.03
C SER A 20 -13.70 2.33 -16.58
N ILE A 21 -12.69 2.20 -15.73
CA ILE A 21 -11.35 1.71 -16.10
C ILE A 21 -11.06 0.45 -15.30
N ASN A 22 -10.93 -0.68 -15.99
CA ASN A 22 -10.49 -1.93 -15.38
C ASN A 22 -8.97 -2.05 -15.52
N LYS A 23 -8.25 -1.92 -14.41
CA LYS A 23 -6.79 -2.08 -14.38
C LYS A 23 -6.44 -3.52 -13.98
N LYS A 24 -6.38 -4.43 -14.93
CA LYS A 24 -5.82 -5.77 -14.72
C LYS A 24 -4.29 -5.67 -14.53
N ASN A 25 -3.81 -5.66 -13.31
CA ASN A 25 -2.38 -5.58 -13.02
C ASN A 25 -1.93 -6.60 -11.96
N LYS A 26 -1.93 -7.89 -12.33
CA LYS A 26 -1.50 -9.00 -11.47
C LYS A 26 -0.01 -8.99 -11.09
N LYS A 27 0.87 -8.55 -12.00
CA LYS A 27 2.33 -8.71 -11.87
C LYS A 27 2.99 -7.77 -10.86
N LYS A 28 2.32 -6.73 -10.38
CA LYS A 28 2.94 -5.67 -9.55
C LYS A 28 2.91 -5.93 -8.04
N PHE A 29 2.21 -6.96 -7.57
CA PHE A 29 2.07 -7.21 -6.13
C PHE A 29 3.33 -7.74 -5.46
N VAL A 30 4.23 -8.39 -6.17
CA VAL A 30 5.15 -9.34 -5.53
C VAL A 30 6.57 -8.84 -5.34
N ASN A 31 7.10 -7.92 -6.15
CA ASN A 31 8.54 -7.63 -6.12
C ASN A 31 8.97 -6.17 -6.16
N ASN A 32 8.09 -5.22 -6.01
CA ASN A 32 8.47 -3.83 -5.99
C ASN A 32 8.49 -3.28 -4.56
N PHE A 33 9.51 -2.50 -4.26
CA PHE A 33 9.60 -1.67 -3.07
C PHE A 33 8.34 -0.81 -2.84
N TRP A 34 7.61 -0.51 -3.91
CA TRP A 34 6.28 0.09 -3.95
C TRP A 34 5.27 -0.94 -4.43
N PRO A 35 4.72 -1.74 -3.54
CA PRO A 35 3.70 -2.69 -3.95
C PRO A 35 2.50 -1.95 -4.53
N TYR A 36 2.00 -2.45 -5.65
CA TYR A 36 0.66 -2.05 -6.09
C TYR A 36 -0.34 -2.62 -5.09
N ILE A 37 -1.12 -1.76 -4.50
CA ILE A 37 -2.09 -2.12 -3.47
C ILE A 37 -3.45 -1.64 -3.95
N PRO A 38 -4.44 -2.52 -4.01
CA PRO A 38 -5.82 -2.09 -4.18
C PRO A 38 -6.25 -1.16 -3.06
N PRO A 39 -7.24 -0.29 -3.30
CA PRO A 39 -7.82 0.53 -2.25
C PRO A 39 -8.28 -0.29 -1.05
N GLN A 40 -8.33 0.32 0.11
CA GLN A 40 -8.73 -0.34 1.36
C GLN A 40 -10.11 -1.02 1.26
N SER A 41 -11.03 -0.49 0.45
CA SER A 41 -12.35 -1.07 0.18
C SER A 41 -12.31 -2.43 -0.53
N CYS A 42 -11.19 -2.78 -1.15
CA CYS A 42 -10.99 -4.06 -1.83
C CYS A 42 -10.36 -5.14 -0.94
N ILE A 43 -10.28 -4.90 0.37
CA ILE A 43 -9.65 -5.81 1.31
C ILE A 43 -10.70 -6.53 2.12
N SER A 44 -10.76 -7.84 1.98
CA SER A 44 -11.55 -8.73 2.84
C SER A 44 -10.61 -9.55 3.72
N MET A 45 -10.89 -9.62 5.03
CA MET A 45 -10.04 -10.40 5.92
C MET A 45 -10.80 -11.03 7.08
N ARG A 46 -10.24 -12.11 7.61
CA ARG A 46 -10.77 -12.77 8.80
C ARG A 46 -10.59 -11.88 10.03
N ARG A 47 -11.65 -11.76 10.85
CA ARG A 47 -11.65 -10.91 12.06
C ARG A 47 -10.49 -11.23 13.03
N ASN A 48 -10.19 -12.49 13.21
CA ASN A 48 -9.11 -12.92 14.13
C ASN A 48 -7.73 -12.49 13.63
N PHE A 49 -7.58 -12.28 12.34
CA PHE A 49 -6.33 -11.85 11.72
C PHE A 49 -6.17 -10.32 11.75
N PHE A 50 -7.26 -9.58 11.77
CA PHE A 50 -7.27 -8.11 11.75
C PHE A 50 -6.58 -7.49 12.99
N LYS A 51 -6.96 -7.90 14.21
CA LYS A 51 -6.47 -7.32 15.46
C LYS A 51 -4.94 -7.37 15.60
N PRO A 52 -4.26 -8.51 15.39
CA PRO A 52 -2.79 -8.60 15.44
C PRO A 52 -2.11 -7.68 14.42
N ILE A 53 -2.65 -7.60 13.20
CA ILE A 53 -2.07 -6.74 12.17
C ILE A 53 -2.15 -5.27 12.59
N ILE A 54 -3.33 -4.79 12.99
CA ILE A 54 -3.50 -3.39 13.41
C ILE A 54 -2.53 -3.03 14.52
N LYS A 55 -2.37 -3.89 15.52
CA LYS A 55 -1.40 -3.68 16.60
C LYS A 55 0.04 -3.58 16.07
N SER A 56 0.36 -4.37 15.04
CA SER A 56 1.70 -4.41 14.44
C SER A 56 2.03 -3.21 13.56
N ILE A 57 1.04 -2.61 12.88
CA ILE A 57 1.24 -1.57 11.84
C ILE A 57 0.79 -0.17 12.26
N LYS A 58 0.10 0.00 13.40
CA LYS A 58 -0.42 1.29 13.88
C LYS A 58 0.70 2.08 14.55
N PHE A 59 1.27 3.03 13.83
CA PHE A 59 2.26 3.97 14.36
C PHE A 59 1.84 5.42 14.10
N LYS A 60 1.79 6.25 15.13
CA LYS A 60 1.45 7.68 15.01
C LYS A 60 2.48 8.48 14.19
N LYS A 61 3.75 8.05 14.24
CA LYS A 61 4.90 8.75 13.64
C LYS A 61 4.83 8.95 12.10
N PHE A 62 4.00 8.20 11.39
CA PHE A 62 3.95 8.18 9.92
C PHE A 62 2.55 8.58 9.43
N SER A 63 2.11 9.80 9.76
CA SER A 63 0.75 10.30 9.50
C SER A 63 0.33 10.24 8.03
N ASP A 64 1.26 10.54 7.11
CA ASP A 64 0.97 10.58 5.67
C ASP A 64 0.94 9.20 5.02
N ILE A 65 1.28 8.14 5.76
CA ILE A 65 1.26 6.77 5.25
C ILE A 65 -0.06 6.11 5.56
N TRP A 66 -0.84 5.87 4.53
CA TRP A 66 -2.15 5.26 4.64
C TRP A 66 -2.11 3.82 5.14
N MET A 67 -3.23 3.41 5.70
CA MET A 67 -3.34 2.10 6.31
C MET A 67 -3.20 0.96 5.30
N ASP A 68 -3.74 1.11 4.09
CA ASP A 68 -3.61 0.15 3.00
C ASP A 68 -2.15 -0.15 2.64
N PHE A 69 -1.30 0.88 2.55
CA PHE A 69 0.13 0.71 2.34
C PHE A 69 0.78 -0.09 3.48
N ARG A 70 0.44 0.24 4.73
CA ARG A 70 0.97 -0.47 5.90
C ARG A 70 0.55 -1.94 5.92
N PHE A 71 -0.72 -2.20 5.58
CA PHE A 71 -1.24 -3.54 5.42
C PHE A 71 -0.48 -4.34 4.38
N ALA A 72 -0.25 -3.77 3.20
CA ALA A 72 0.45 -4.47 2.14
C ALA A 72 1.89 -4.80 2.53
N ILE A 73 2.62 -3.86 3.14
CA ILE A 73 3.99 -4.14 3.64
C ILE A 73 3.96 -5.29 4.64
N TYR A 74 3.01 -5.30 5.58
CA TYR A 74 2.86 -6.42 6.52
C TYR A 74 2.57 -7.75 5.82
N LEU A 75 1.62 -7.75 4.90
CA LEU A 75 1.20 -8.97 4.20
C LEU A 75 2.31 -9.55 3.32
N ILE A 76 3.02 -8.70 2.60
CA ILE A 76 4.09 -9.13 1.68
C ILE A 76 5.30 -9.67 2.44
N TYR A 77 5.71 -9.00 3.50
CA TYR A 77 7.00 -9.30 4.15
C TYR A 77 6.88 -10.17 5.41
N ILE A 78 5.75 -10.15 6.10
CA ILE A 78 5.56 -10.89 7.34
C ILE A 78 4.62 -12.08 7.16
N SER A 79 3.37 -11.80 6.81
CA SER A 79 2.34 -12.83 6.79
C SER A 79 2.46 -13.77 5.61
N LYS A 80 2.70 -13.22 4.41
CA LYS A 80 2.68 -13.94 3.11
C LYS A 80 1.39 -14.76 2.88
N ASN A 81 0.34 -14.48 3.66
CA ASN A 81 -0.92 -15.20 3.66
C ASN A 81 -2.05 -14.31 3.14
N PHE A 82 -2.02 -14.06 1.84
CA PHE A 82 -3.07 -13.33 1.14
C PHE A 82 -3.29 -13.92 -0.25
N PHE A 83 -4.46 -13.66 -0.81
CA PHE A 83 -4.85 -14.06 -2.15
C PHE A 83 -5.38 -12.85 -2.91
N ILE A 84 -5.10 -12.80 -4.20
CA ILE A 84 -5.63 -11.78 -5.09
C ILE A 84 -6.70 -12.44 -5.97
N LEU A 85 -7.94 -12.02 -5.73
CA LEU A 85 -9.06 -12.44 -6.56
C LEU A 85 -9.01 -11.68 -7.89
N GLU A 86 -9.15 -12.40 -8.98
CA GLU A 86 -9.14 -11.79 -10.32
C GLU A 86 -10.45 -11.10 -10.67
N ASP A 87 -11.50 -11.45 -9.94
CA ASP A 87 -12.83 -10.87 -10.10
C ASP A 87 -12.87 -9.43 -9.58
N ASN A 88 -13.64 -8.61 -10.28
CA ASN A 88 -13.84 -7.21 -9.91
C ASN A 88 -15.11 -7.09 -9.07
N LEU A 89 -14.99 -7.20 -7.76
CA LEU A 89 -16.14 -7.12 -6.83
C LEU A 89 -16.40 -5.68 -6.35
N THR A 90 -15.39 -4.80 -6.45
CA THR A 90 -15.48 -3.44 -5.90
C THR A 90 -15.48 -2.39 -7.02
N TYR A 91 -16.47 -1.48 -6.95
CA TYR A 91 -16.45 -0.23 -7.72
C TYR A 91 -15.84 0.89 -6.89
N TYR A 92 -14.66 1.33 -7.29
CA TYR A 92 -13.94 2.39 -6.61
C TYR A 92 -14.22 3.74 -7.27
N ARG A 93 -15.06 4.56 -6.63
CA ARG A 93 -15.40 5.89 -7.12
C ARG A 93 -14.26 6.86 -6.86
N GLN A 94 -13.80 7.54 -7.90
CA GLN A 94 -12.81 8.60 -7.79
C GLN A 94 -13.52 9.97 -7.86
N SER A 95 -13.22 10.85 -6.91
CA SER A 95 -13.70 12.24 -6.89
C SER A 95 -12.53 13.22 -6.66
N PRO A 96 -12.65 14.48 -7.09
CA PRO A 96 -11.62 15.49 -6.83
C PRO A 96 -11.37 15.76 -5.34
N SER A 97 -12.36 15.52 -4.48
CA SER A 97 -12.29 15.71 -3.02
C SER A 97 -11.59 14.57 -2.28
N MET A 98 -11.09 13.55 -2.96
CA MET A 98 -10.39 12.44 -2.30
C MET A 98 -9.10 12.91 -1.64
N GLU A 99 -8.77 12.31 -0.51
CA GLU A 99 -7.51 12.61 0.20
C GLU A 99 -6.27 12.39 -0.67
N SER A 100 -6.32 11.44 -1.60
CA SER A 100 -5.24 11.18 -2.58
C SER A 100 -4.97 12.37 -3.50
N SER A 101 -5.94 13.27 -3.73
CA SER A 101 -5.77 14.46 -4.59
C SER A 101 -4.75 15.46 -4.03
N LYS A 102 -4.51 15.44 -2.71
CA LYS A 102 -3.49 16.26 -2.03
C LYS A 102 -2.06 15.91 -2.47
N PHE A 103 -1.86 14.70 -2.98
CA PHE A 103 -0.54 14.17 -3.35
C PHE A 103 -0.43 14.03 -4.87
N LYS A 104 -0.56 15.15 -5.58
CA LYS A 104 -0.35 15.17 -7.03
C LYS A 104 1.04 14.66 -7.39
N TYR A 105 1.12 13.86 -8.44
CA TYR A 105 2.39 13.30 -8.92
C TYR A 105 3.47 14.38 -9.07
N LEU A 106 4.67 14.11 -8.55
CA LEU A 106 5.85 15.00 -8.52
C LEU A 106 5.69 16.30 -7.71
N SER A 107 4.58 16.53 -7.02
CA SER A 107 4.45 17.69 -6.12
C SER A 107 5.29 17.52 -4.85
N THR A 108 5.59 18.64 -4.16
CA THR A 108 6.29 18.60 -2.85
C THR A 108 5.63 17.67 -1.84
N PRO A 109 4.28 17.71 -1.65
CA PRO A 109 3.61 16.75 -0.76
C PRO A 109 3.81 15.29 -1.20
N TRP A 110 3.84 15.02 -2.51
CA TRP A 110 4.08 13.68 -3.04
C TRP A 110 5.48 13.18 -2.70
N TRP A 111 6.53 14.00 -2.88
CA TRP A 111 7.90 13.65 -2.55
C TRP A 111 8.09 13.43 -1.04
N ARG A 112 7.51 14.31 -0.20
CA ARG A 112 7.55 14.18 1.27
C ARG A 112 6.89 12.88 1.72
N ARG A 113 5.70 12.57 1.20
CA ARG A 113 5.00 11.33 1.50
C ARG A 113 5.80 10.10 1.07
N ARG A 114 6.43 10.15 -0.10
CA ARG A 114 7.27 9.06 -0.61
C ARG A 114 8.49 8.83 0.28
N MET A 115 9.13 9.88 0.78
CA MET A 115 10.19 9.78 1.77
C MET A 115 9.69 9.21 3.10
N GLN A 116 8.50 9.61 3.56
CA GLN A 116 7.90 9.01 4.77
C GLN A 116 7.69 7.50 4.61
N ALA A 117 7.29 7.04 3.42
CA ALA A 117 7.11 5.61 3.18
C ALA A 117 8.44 4.85 3.24
N HIS A 118 9.53 5.39 2.71
CA HIS A 118 10.88 4.83 2.89
C HIS A 118 11.27 4.74 4.38
N LYS A 119 11.02 5.81 5.14
CA LYS A 119 11.28 5.82 6.58
C LYS A 119 10.42 4.80 7.33
N TYR A 120 9.14 4.66 6.94
CA TYR A 120 8.24 3.65 7.50
C TYR A 120 8.74 2.24 7.22
N ILE A 121 9.09 1.92 5.97
CA ILE A 121 9.58 0.58 5.61
C ILE A 121 10.86 0.27 6.38
N LYS A 122 11.83 1.19 6.44
CA LYS A 122 13.06 1.01 7.21
C LYS A 122 12.75 0.72 8.69
N PHE A 123 11.87 1.51 9.30
CA PHE A 123 11.44 1.31 10.69
C PHE A 123 10.76 -0.04 10.89
N PHE A 124 9.81 -0.38 10.00
CA PHE A 124 9.07 -1.63 10.06
C PHE A 124 9.98 -2.86 9.89
N PHE A 125 10.92 -2.80 8.96
CA PHE A 125 11.90 -3.88 8.73
C PHE A 125 12.83 -4.05 9.93
N SER A 126 13.36 -2.96 10.47
CA SER A 126 14.19 -2.99 11.68
C SER A 126 13.46 -3.66 12.84
N LYS A 127 12.20 -3.27 13.09
CA LYS A 127 11.36 -3.87 14.12
C LYS A 127 11.13 -5.39 13.96
N ASN A 128 11.05 -5.85 12.72
CA ASN A 128 10.79 -7.26 12.40
C ASN A 128 12.06 -8.03 12.00
N LYS A 129 13.26 -7.48 12.25
CA LYS A 129 14.56 -8.09 11.94
C LYS A 129 14.73 -8.46 10.46
N ILE A 130 14.11 -7.69 9.54
CA ILE A 130 14.23 -7.84 8.10
C ILE A 130 15.33 -6.89 7.61
N ASN A 131 16.21 -7.39 6.74
CA ASN A 131 17.26 -6.56 6.17
C ASN A 131 16.66 -5.52 5.19
N TYR A 132 16.97 -4.23 5.43
CA TYR A 132 16.54 -3.13 4.58
C TYR A 132 17.67 -2.71 3.65
N LYS A 133 17.47 -2.86 2.35
CA LYS A 133 18.40 -2.35 1.33
C LYS A 133 17.83 -1.06 0.71
N LYS A 134 18.65 -0.02 0.69
CA LYS A 134 18.32 1.22 -0.03
C LYS A 134 18.38 0.96 -1.53
N ASN A 135 17.41 1.47 -2.27
CA ASN A 135 17.35 1.38 -3.74
C ASN A 135 17.49 2.77 -4.38
N LEU A 136 17.58 2.83 -5.70
CA LEU A 136 17.71 4.10 -6.44
C LEU A 136 16.58 5.08 -6.09
N ASP A 137 15.35 4.59 -5.91
CA ASP A 137 14.22 5.43 -5.53
C ASP A 137 14.43 6.12 -4.17
N PHE A 138 15.04 5.43 -3.19
CA PHE A 138 15.40 6.05 -1.91
C PHE A 138 16.37 7.21 -2.11
N TYR A 139 17.44 7.01 -2.88
CA TYR A 139 18.45 8.05 -3.07
C TYR A 139 17.89 9.26 -3.82
N LEU A 140 17.10 9.02 -4.87
CA LEU A 140 16.41 10.08 -5.61
C LEU A 140 15.48 10.90 -4.68
N ASN A 141 14.65 10.21 -3.90
CA ASN A 141 13.79 10.88 -2.91
C ASN A 141 14.57 11.66 -1.87
N PHE A 142 15.68 11.11 -1.40
CA PHE A 142 16.54 11.77 -0.41
C PHE A 142 17.11 13.08 -0.95
N LEU A 143 17.64 13.06 -2.19
CA LEU A 143 18.19 14.25 -2.84
C LEU A 143 17.10 15.31 -3.05
N ILE A 144 15.97 14.95 -3.60
CA ILE A 144 14.87 15.90 -3.85
C ILE A 144 14.35 16.51 -2.55
N ASN A 145 14.18 15.71 -1.49
CA ASN A 145 13.73 16.24 -0.19
C ASN A 145 14.78 17.07 0.56
N LYS A 146 16.03 17.11 0.11
CA LYS A 146 17.03 18.07 0.61
C LYS A 146 16.89 19.44 -0.05
N ILE A 147 16.38 19.48 -1.27
CA ILE A 147 16.24 20.71 -2.08
C ILE A 147 14.90 21.40 -1.78
N LEU A 148 13.86 20.60 -1.45
CA LEU A 148 12.50 21.08 -1.09
C LEU A 148 12.41 21.55 0.37
#